data_1e0fdc1a9525131aa28779e7c483b1fa
#
_entry.id   1e0fdc1a9525131aa28779e7c483b1fa
#
_cell.length_a   1.000
_cell.length_b   1.000
_cell.length_c   1.000
_cell.angle_alpha   90.00
_cell.angle_beta   90.00
_cell.angle_gamma   90.00
#
_symmetry.space_group_name_H-M   'P 1'
#
loop_
_entity.id
_entity.type
_entity.pdbx_description
1 polymer ?
#
loop_
_entity_poly.entity_id
_entity_poly.type
_entity_poly.pdbx_seq_one_letter_code
_entity_poly.pdbx_strand_id
1 'polypeptide(L)'
;MMLDQQNITALRMERQHLVHRANVEEYDHLYRDCSPGQSIFWSGFGDPPCIPYRPSFDDIEYNRKRQKDRALVKGRFQGGNVGWIERADLELFAGLYLKPLDKPSAIQTTLLELIQREGPMNIQLMKELTGLLVKEITPVLHRLQQAFLIYEDQYDGEWDRAWYMFDEMFPDADINKYNRYQALMIVLQRFAYRQVWFDPKHAKSFYRLPEKDIKAAIMSLVKEQ
;
A
#
# COMPACT_ATOMS: atom_id res chain seq x y z
N MET A 1 -27.00 18.63 -13.36
CA MET A 1 -25.99 19.71 -13.52
C MET A 1 -24.92 19.17 -14.46
N MET A 2 -24.74 19.75 -15.65
CA MET A 2 -23.61 19.35 -16.52
C MET A 2 -22.32 19.82 -15.85
N LEU A 3 -21.41 18.88 -15.58
CA LEU A 3 -20.07 19.20 -15.07
C LEU A 3 -19.24 19.71 -16.25
N ASP A 4 -19.01 21.00 -16.32
CA ASP A 4 -18.02 21.57 -17.22
C ASP A 4 -16.59 21.42 -16.65
N GLN A 5 -15.60 21.74 -17.46
CA GLN A 5 -14.18 21.56 -17.09
C GLN A 5 -13.79 22.43 -15.88
N GLN A 6 -14.36 23.61 -15.73
CA GLN A 6 -14.07 24.52 -14.61
C GLN A 6 -14.62 23.95 -13.31
N ASN A 7 -15.86 23.46 -13.33
CA ASN A 7 -16.51 22.83 -12.19
C ASN A 7 -15.80 21.55 -11.75
N ILE A 8 -15.33 20.72 -12.71
CA ILE A 8 -14.53 19.52 -12.42
C ILE A 8 -13.23 19.92 -11.71
N THR A 9 -12.54 20.94 -12.21
CA THR A 9 -11.28 21.40 -11.62
C THR A 9 -11.49 21.94 -10.21
N ALA A 10 -12.50 22.80 -10.00
CA ALA A 10 -12.81 23.36 -8.71
C ALA A 10 -13.14 22.27 -7.66
N LEU A 11 -14.04 21.35 -8.00
CA LEU A 11 -14.39 20.22 -7.14
C LEU A 11 -13.19 19.31 -6.83
N ARG A 12 -12.31 19.06 -7.81
CA ARG A 12 -11.10 18.26 -7.59
C ARG A 12 -10.15 18.94 -6.63
N MET A 13 -9.93 20.24 -6.77
CA MET A 13 -9.09 21.03 -5.88
C MET A 13 -9.65 21.02 -4.44
N GLU A 14 -10.95 21.17 -4.29
CA GLU A 14 -11.65 21.10 -3.00
C GLU A 14 -11.49 19.72 -2.36
N ARG A 15 -11.88 18.65 -3.07
CA ARG A 15 -11.83 17.26 -2.56
C ARG A 15 -10.42 16.74 -2.28
N GLN A 16 -9.43 17.37 -2.87
CA GLN A 16 -8.02 17.08 -2.62
C GLN A 16 -7.36 18.03 -1.62
N HIS A 17 -8.15 18.85 -0.91
CA HIS A 17 -7.67 19.82 0.07
C HIS A 17 -6.58 20.76 -0.47
N LEU A 18 -6.72 21.22 -1.73
CA LEU A 18 -5.82 22.20 -2.34
C LEU A 18 -6.29 23.64 -2.11
N VAL A 19 -7.57 23.85 -1.82
CA VAL A 19 -8.16 25.17 -1.55
C VAL A 19 -8.17 25.45 -0.04
N HIS A 20 -8.59 24.46 0.75
CA HIS A 20 -8.59 24.52 2.20
C HIS A 20 -7.74 23.40 2.76
N ARG A 21 -6.87 23.73 3.70
CA ARG A 21 -6.00 22.73 4.33
C ARG A 21 -6.81 21.80 5.22
N ALA A 22 -6.50 20.52 5.09
CA ALA A 22 -7.14 19.45 5.84
C ALA A 22 -6.76 19.50 7.34
N ASN A 23 -7.72 19.27 8.21
CA ASN A 23 -7.47 18.86 9.58
C ASN A 23 -7.04 17.37 9.63
N VAL A 24 -6.82 16.82 10.81
CA VAL A 24 -6.31 15.43 10.97
C VAL A 24 -7.28 14.41 10.36
N GLU A 25 -8.58 14.50 10.64
CA GLU A 25 -9.59 13.56 10.14
C GLU A 25 -9.72 13.62 8.62
N GLU A 26 -9.78 14.83 8.07
CA GLU A 26 -9.83 15.06 6.62
C GLU A 26 -8.57 14.57 5.92
N TYR A 27 -7.41 14.71 6.57
CA TYR A 27 -6.13 14.22 6.06
C TYR A 27 -6.09 12.69 6.06
N ASP A 28 -6.57 12.03 7.10
CA ASP A 28 -6.64 10.57 7.16
C ASP A 28 -7.53 10.03 6.03
N HIS A 29 -8.70 10.64 5.81
CA HIS A 29 -9.55 10.29 4.68
C HIS A 29 -8.86 10.52 3.33
N LEU A 30 -8.14 11.64 3.17
CA LEU A 30 -7.39 11.92 1.95
C LEU A 30 -6.28 10.89 1.74
N TYR A 31 -5.52 10.57 2.79
CA TYR A 31 -4.43 9.59 2.73
C TYR A 31 -4.94 8.21 2.33
N ARG A 32 -6.01 7.75 2.97
CA ARG A 32 -6.69 6.50 2.64
C ARG A 32 -7.15 6.44 1.18
N ASP A 33 -7.80 7.50 0.70
CA ASP A 33 -8.35 7.54 -0.66
C ASP A 33 -7.27 7.68 -1.74
N CYS A 34 -6.09 8.21 -1.38
CA CYS A 34 -4.92 8.30 -2.24
C CYS A 34 -3.94 7.12 -2.07
N SER A 35 -4.29 6.13 -1.26
CA SER A 35 -3.47 4.93 -1.06
C SER A 35 -3.50 3.97 -2.27
N PRO A 36 -2.43 3.19 -2.49
CA PRO A 36 -1.19 3.13 -1.72
C PRO A 36 -0.32 4.37 -1.95
N GLY A 37 0.07 5.02 -0.87
CA GLY A 37 1.04 6.12 -0.93
C GLY A 37 2.43 5.58 -1.30
N GLN A 38 3.10 6.21 -2.24
CA GLN A 38 4.49 5.88 -2.58
C GLN A 38 5.44 6.81 -1.84
N SER A 39 6.61 6.29 -1.45
CA SER A 39 7.65 7.12 -0.89
C SER A 39 8.01 8.23 -1.86
N ILE A 40 7.98 9.47 -1.38
CA ILE A 40 8.37 10.64 -2.15
C ILE A 40 9.78 11.06 -1.74
N PHE A 41 10.48 11.63 -2.70
CA PHE A 41 11.91 11.87 -2.62
C PHE A 41 12.38 12.65 -1.38
N TRP A 42 11.56 13.56 -0.84
CA TRP A 42 11.93 14.39 0.30
C TRP A 42 11.52 13.85 1.67
N SER A 43 10.74 12.78 1.74
CA SER A 43 10.40 12.14 3.02
C SER A 43 11.45 11.16 3.51
N GLY A 44 12.57 11.02 2.78
CA GLY A 44 13.62 10.08 3.12
C GLY A 44 13.34 8.64 2.70
N PHE A 45 14.40 7.82 2.78
CA PHE A 45 14.30 6.41 2.41
C PHE A 45 13.65 5.62 3.54
N GLY A 46 12.46 5.11 3.28
CA GLY A 46 11.74 4.29 4.24
C GLY A 46 10.69 5.01 5.07
N ASP A 47 10.67 6.33 5.04
CA ASP A 47 9.60 7.09 5.67
C ASP A 47 8.28 6.90 4.90
N PRO A 48 7.12 6.96 5.58
CA PRO A 48 5.84 6.97 4.91
C PRO A 48 5.70 8.24 4.06
N PRO A 49 4.99 8.18 2.93
CA PRO A 49 4.76 9.35 2.10
C PRO A 49 3.96 10.42 2.85
N CYS A 50 4.27 11.67 2.52
CA CYS A 50 3.50 12.84 2.94
C CYS A 50 2.66 13.35 1.77
N ILE A 51 1.63 14.11 2.04
CA ILE A 51 0.85 14.82 1.04
C ILE A 51 1.04 16.33 1.27
N PRO A 52 2.19 16.89 0.86
CA PRO A 52 2.56 18.24 1.21
C PRO A 52 1.54 19.27 0.71
N TYR A 53 1.45 20.38 1.45
CA TYR A 53 0.50 21.48 1.21
C TYR A 53 -0.98 21.16 1.43
N ARG A 54 -1.33 19.91 1.77
CA ARG A 54 -2.72 19.51 2.04
C ARG A 54 -3.11 19.70 3.51
N PRO A 55 -2.30 19.27 4.49
CA PRO A 55 -2.66 19.39 5.90
C PRO A 55 -2.38 20.79 6.45
N SER A 56 -3.06 21.11 7.57
CA SER A 56 -2.82 22.30 8.40
C SER A 56 -1.79 22.07 9.52
N PHE A 57 -1.14 20.93 9.51
CA PHE A 57 -0.17 20.46 10.51
C PHE A 57 1.04 19.82 9.83
N ASP A 58 2.05 19.40 10.61
CA ASP A 58 3.22 18.67 10.14
C ASP A 58 2.86 17.19 9.87
N ASP A 59 2.63 16.84 8.61
CA ASP A 59 2.28 15.48 8.22
C ASP A 59 3.49 14.54 8.14
N ILE A 60 4.70 15.05 8.15
CA ILE A 60 5.91 14.21 8.25
C ILE A 60 5.95 13.58 9.64
N GLU A 61 5.88 14.39 10.69
CA GLU A 61 5.86 13.91 12.07
C GLU A 61 4.62 13.04 12.35
N TYR A 62 3.47 13.46 11.83
CA TYR A 62 2.22 12.72 11.96
C TYR A 62 2.32 11.31 11.35
N ASN A 63 2.80 11.20 10.11
CA ASN A 63 2.91 9.92 9.44
C ASN A 63 4.04 9.04 10.01
N ARG A 64 5.13 9.62 10.51
CA ARG A 64 6.16 8.88 11.26
C ARG A 64 5.59 8.27 12.54
N LYS A 65 4.76 9.02 13.27
CA LYS A 65 4.05 8.48 14.43
C LYS A 65 3.11 7.34 14.04
N ARG A 66 2.29 7.51 13.00
CA ARG A 66 1.40 6.45 12.49
C ARG A 66 2.16 5.20 12.05
N GLN A 67 3.34 5.36 11.46
CA GLN A 67 4.23 4.25 11.13
C GLN A 67 4.72 3.54 12.40
N LYS A 68 5.20 4.30 13.39
CA LYS A 68 5.65 3.75 14.67
C LYS A 68 4.55 2.95 15.36
N ASP A 69 3.34 3.47 15.34
CA ASP A 69 2.15 2.83 15.92
C ASP A 69 1.59 1.70 15.02
N ARG A 70 2.24 1.43 13.87
CA ARG A 70 1.80 0.46 12.85
C ARG A 70 0.38 0.71 12.33
N ALA A 71 -0.09 1.97 12.43
CA ALA A 71 -1.32 2.43 11.79
C ALA A 71 -1.14 2.60 10.27
N LEU A 72 0.10 2.84 9.83
CA LEU A 72 0.49 2.74 8.42
C LEU A 72 1.30 1.46 8.20
N VAL A 73 0.89 0.70 7.19
CA VAL A 73 1.50 -0.58 6.82
C VAL A 73 2.23 -0.43 5.50
N LYS A 74 3.50 -0.78 5.50
CA LYS A 74 4.33 -0.84 4.31
C LYS A 74 4.13 -2.17 3.61
N GLY A 75 3.96 -2.14 2.29
CA GLY A 75 3.83 -3.36 1.49
C GLY A 75 4.32 -3.17 0.07
N ARG A 76 4.21 -4.24 -0.73
CA ARG A 76 4.55 -4.22 -2.16
C ARG A 76 3.28 -4.30 -2.99
N PHE A 77 2.79 -3.12 -3.33
CA PHE A 77 1.57 -2.92 -4.11
C PHE A 77 1.89 -2.59 -5.57
N GLN A 78 1.01 -2.00 -6.31
CA GLN A 78 1.20 -1.29 -7.59
C GLN A 78 2.34 -1.85 -8.49
N GLY A 79 2.26 -3.13 -8.84
CA GLY A 79 3.28 -3.80 -9.66
C GLY A 79 4.53 -4.25 -8.89
N GLY A 80 4.46 -4.31 -7.55
CA GLY A 80 5.56 -4.71 -6.67
C GLY A 80 6.37 -3.56 -6.10
N ASN A 81 5.92 -2.31 -6.34
CA ASN A 81 6.54 -1.15 -5.72
C ASN A 81 6.19 -1.07 -4.23
N VAL A 82 7.12 -0.51 -3.49
CA VAL A 82 6.87 -0.15 -2.10
C VAL A 82 5.80 0.92 -2.03
N GLY A 83 4.83 0.71 -1.17
CA GLY A 83 3.76 1.66 -0.89
C GLY A 83 3.29 1.52 0.55
N TRP A 84 2.49 2.48 0.97
CA TRP A 84 1.95 2.57 2.31
C TRP A 84 0.44 2.65 2.26
N ILE A 85 -0.20 1.94 3.18
CA ILE A 85 -1.66 1.93 3.33
C ILE A 85 -2.01 2.07 4.80
N GLU A 86 -3.22 2.46 5.10
CA GLU A 86 -3.74 2.36 6.47
C GLU A 86 -3.96 0.90 6.87
N ARG A 87 -3.68 0.57 8.12
CA ARG A 87 -3.91 -0.78 8.66
C ARG A 87 -5.36 -1.24 8.48
N ALA A 88 -6.32 -0.34 8.63
CA ALA A 88 -7.73 -0.64 8.44
C ALA A 88 -8.09 -1.11 7.01
N ASP A 89 -7.26 -0.78 6.04
CA ASP A 89 -7.42 -1.18 4.63
C ASP A 89 -6.54 -2.37 4.22
N LEU A 90 -5.84 -3.01 5.16
CA LEU A 90 -4.90 -4.10 4.87
C LEU A 90 -5.54 -5.23 4.07
N GLU A 91 -6.73 -5.70 4.50
CA GLU A 91 -7.49 -6.74 3.83
C GLU A 91 -7.97 -6.33 2.43
N LEU A 92 -8.35 -5.05 2.27
CA LEU A 92 -8.76 -4.48 0.99
C LEU A 92 -7.60 -4.50 -0.02
N PHE A 93 -6.43 -4.06 0.41
CA PHE A 93 -5.25 -4.04 -0.46
C PHE A 93 -4.63 -5.43 -0.65
N ALA A 94 -4.82 -6.36 0.28
CA ALA A 94 -4.53 -7.76 0.04
C ALA A 94 -5.41 -8.29 -1.10
N GLY A 95 -6.71 -8.05 -1.09
CA GLY A 95 -7.61 -8.43 -2.18
C GLY A 95 -7.19 -7.92 -3.56
N LEU A 96 -6.59 -6.71 -3.63
CA LEU A 96 -6.10 -6.13 -4.89
C LEU A 96 -4.77 -6.71 -5.36
N TYR A 97 -3.82 -6.93 -4.45
CA TYR A 97 -2.41 -7.11 -4.81
C TYR A 97 -1.81 -8.44 -4.37
N LEU A 98 -2.52 -9.27 -3.62
CA LEU A 98 -2.06 -10.61 -3.25
C LEU A 98 -1.64 -11.39 -4.50
N LYS A 99 -0.41 -11.87 -4.47
CA LYS A 99 0.13 -12.81 -5.45
C LYS A 99 0.41 -14.13 -4.74
N PRO A 100 -0.49 -15.12 -4.83
CA PRO A 100 -0.31 -16.40 -4.18
C PRO A 100 1.03 -17.06 -4.54
N LEU A 101 1.58 -17.83 -3.61
CA LEU A 101 2.83 -18.56 -3.79
C LEU A 101 2.52 -20.07 -3.84
N ASP A 102 2.05 -20.54 -5.01
CA ASP A 102 1.59 -21.92 -5.15
C ASP A 102 2.74 -22.95 -5.14
N LYS A 103 3.91 -22.54 -5.64
CA LYS A 103 5.10 -23.40 -5.74
C LYS A 103 6.33 -22.62 -5.28
N PRO A 104 6.63 -22.60 -3.99
CA PRO A 104 7.82 -21.93 -3.48
C PRO A 104 9.09 -22.60 -3.99
N SER A 105 10.09 -21.80 -4.33
CA SER A 105 11.44 -22.30 -4.57
C SER A 105 12.11 -22.72 -3.26
N ALA A 106 13.19 -23.53 -3.34
CA ALA A 106 13.94 -23.94 -2.17
C ALA A 106 14.39 -22.75 -1.30
N ILE A 107 14.88 -21.67 -1.92
CA ILE A 107 15.33 -20.47 -1.19
C ILE A 107 14.13 -19.79 -0.51
N GLN A 108 12.96 -19.71 -1.15
CA GLN A 108 11.76 -19.16 -0.54
C GLN A 108 11.32 -19.95 0.69
N THR A 109 11.30 -21.28 0.58
CA THR A 109 10.99 -22.17 1.70
C THR A 109 12.01 -22.00 2.83
N THR A 110 13.31 -22.03 2.52
CA THR A 110 14.37 -21.87 3.52
C THR A 110 14.25 -20.55 4.29
N LEU A 111 14.04 -19.42 3.59
CA LEU A 111 13.94 -18.13 4.26
C LEU A 111 12.65 -18.00 5.08
N LEU A 112 11.53 -18.54 4.59
CA LEU A 112 10.27 -18.52 5.32
C LEU A 112 10.35 -19.34 6.61
N GLU A 113 10.84 -20.58 6.53
CA GLU A 113 11.07 -21.46 7.68
C GLU A 113 12.06 -20.86 8.68
N LEU A 114 13.08 -20.17 8.18
CA LEU A 114 14.08 -19.51 9.03
C LEU A 114 13.43 -18.39 9.85
N ILE A 115 12.66 -17.49 9.21
CA ILE A 115 11.95 -16.41 9.91
C ILE A 115 10.94 -16.99 10.91
N GLN A 116 10.21 -18.02 10.53
CA GLN A 116 9.21 -18.67 11.38
C GLN A 116 9.85 -19.33 12.62
N ARG A 117 11.01 -19.94 12.47
CA ARG A 117 11.66 -20.66 13.57
C ARG A 117 12.46 -19.76 14.51
N GLU A 118 13.22 -18.82 13.95
CA GLU A 118 14.16 -17.99 14.72
C GLU A 118 13.54 -16.64 15.13
N GLY A 119 12.38 -16.29 14.57
CA GLY A 119 11.74 -14.99 14.78
C GLY A 119 12.23 -13.90 13.82
N PRO A 120 11.90 -12.65 14.14
CA PRO A 120 12.22 -11.53 13.27
C PRO A 120 13.74 -11.39 13.04
N MET A 121 14.14 -11.18 11.80
CA MET A 121 15.55 -11.03 11.46
C MET A 121 15.78 -10.07 10.29
N ASN A 122 16.94 -9.44 10.30
CA ASN A 122 17.39 -8.59 9.21
C ASN A 122 18.12 -9.39 8.11
N ILE A 123 18.38 -8.73 6.98
CA ILE A 123 19.03 -9.38 5.83
C ILE A 123 20.47 -9.83 6.17
N GLN A 124 21.17 -9.10 7.02
CA GLN A 124 22.54 -9.45 7.40
C GLN A 124 22.56 -10.77 8.19
N LEU A 125 21.65 -10.94 9.15
CA LEU A 125 21.53 -12.19 9.89
C LEU A 125 21.11 -13.37 8.99
N MET A 126 20.16 -13.15 8.06
CA MET A 126 19.79 -14.16 7.05
C MET A 126 20.99 -14.61 6.23
N LYS A 127 21.83 -13.67 5.80
CA LYS A 127 23.06 -13.97 5.07
C LYS A 127 24.03 -14.83 5.90
N GLU A 128 24.22 -14.50 7.17
CA GLU A 128 25.12 -15.24 8.07
C GLU A 128 24.62 -16.67 8.31
N LEU A 129 23.33 -16.85 8.52
CA LEU A 129 22.74 -18.16 8.82
C LEU A 129 22.59 -19.06 7.58
N THR A 130 22.41 -18.49 6.39
CA THR A 130 22.18 -19.27 5.17
C THR A 130 23.37 -19.37 4.24
N GLY A 131 24.34 -18.46 4.37
CA GLY A 131 25.43 -18.30 3.39
C GLY A 131 25.02 -17.68 2.06
N LEU A 132 23.74 -17.30 1.89
CA LEU A 132 23.24 -16.67 0.68
C LEU A 132 23.73 -15.24 0.55
N LEU A 133 23.83 -14.75 -0.67
CA LEU A 133 24.18 -13.35 -0.92
C LEU A 133 22.93 -12.45 -0.81
N VAL A 134 23.12 -11.19 -0.43
CA VAL A 134 22.04 -10.18 -0.35
C VAL A 134 21.23 -10.11 -1.66
N LYS A 135 21.91 -10.19 -2.82
CA LYS A 135 21.24 -10.19 -4.13
C LYS A 135 20.34 -11.39 -4.40
N GLU A 136 20.53 -12.49 -3.66
CA GLU A 136 19.71 -13.71 -3.72
C GLU A 136 18.55 -13.61 -2.71
N ILE A 137 18.82 -13.09 -1.52
CA ILE A 137 17.83 -12.92 -0.43
C ILE A 137 16.77 -11.87 -0.79
N THR A 138 17.20 -10.68 -1.20
CA THR A 138 16.28 -9.53 -1.39
C THR A 138 15.13 -9.80 -2.36
N PRO A 139 15.31 -10.37 -3.57
CA PRO A 139 14.20 -10.68 -4.46
C PRO A 139 13.22 -11.71 -3.87
N VAL A 140 13.74 -12.64 -3.07
CA VAL A 140 12.93 -13.65 -2.39
C VAL A 140 12.04 -13.03 -1.33
N LEU A 141 12.60 -12.18 -0.47
CA LEU A 141 11.82 -11.44 0.53
C LEU A 141 10.73 -10.57 -0.12
N HIS A 142 11.06 -9.87 -1.21
CA HIS A 142 10.08 -9.10 -1.95
C HIS A 142 8.93 -9.97 -2.51
N ARG A 143 9.24 -11.17 -2.96
CA ARG A 143 8.24 -12.10 -3.47
C ARG A 143 7.36 -12.67 -2.35
N LEU A 144 7.94 -13.00 -1.20
CA LEU A 144 7.23 -13.46 -0.01
C LEU A 144 6.32 -12.34 0.54
N GLN A 145 6.78 -11.09 0.54
CA GLN A 145 5.98 -9.94 0.94
C GLN A 145 4.79 -9.70 -0.01
N GLN A 146 4.95 -9.90 -1.34
CA GLN A 146 3.84 -9.84 -2.29
C GLN A 146 2.80 -10.96 -2.09
N ALA A 147 3.19 -12.05 -1.44
CA ALA A 147 2.30 -13.13 -1.06
C ALA A 147 1.68 -12.94 0.34
N PHE A 148 1.96 -11.82 1.02
CA PHE A 148 1.51 -11.56 2.39
C PHE A 148 1.92 -12.67 3.36
N LEU A 149 3.10 -13.26 3.18
CA LEU A 149 3.67 -14.27 4.07
C LEU A 149 4.61 -13.65 5.10
N ILE A 150 5.26 -12.55 4.74
CA ILE A 150 6.18 -11.80 5.61
C ILE A 150 5.91 -10.30 5.52
N TYR A 151 6.37 -9.59 6.55
CA TYR A 151 6.26 -8.15 6.68
C TYR A 151 7.62 -7.52 7.00
N GLU A 152 7.98 -6.44 6.32
CA GLU A 152 9.18 -5.65 6.61
C GLU A 152 8.81 -4.49 7.56
N ASP A 153 9.22 -4.60 8.83
CA ASP A 153 8.97 -3.52 9.77
C ASP A 153 9.99 -2.39 9.61
N GLN A 154 9.51 -1.22 9.27
CA GLN A 154 10.33 -0.04 9.06
C GLN A 154 10.78 0.64 10.35
N TYR A 155 10.11 0.32 11.46
CA TYR A 155 10.33 1.01 12.71
C TYR A 155 11.53 0.46 13.50
N ASP A 156 11.79 -0.85 13.38
CA ASP A 156 12.77 -1.54 14.20
C ASP A 156 14.22 -1.35 13.75
N GLY A 157 14.46 -0.70 12.63
CA GLY A 157 15.81 -0.57 12.12
C GLY A 157 16.06 0.72 11.35
N GLU A 158 17.26 1.24 11.48
CA GLU A 158 17.68 2.40 10.71
C GLU A 158 17.84 2.05 9.22
N TRP A 159 18.68 1.05 8.92
CA TRP A 159 18.98 0.62 7.55
C TRP A 159 18.76 -0.86 7.31
N ASP A 160 18.95 -1.71 8.32
CA ASP A 160 18.82 -3.16 8.25
C ASP A 160 17.60 -3.60 9.06
N ARG A 161 16.47 -3.61 8.40
CA ARG A 161 15.14 -3.75 8.99
C ARG A 161 14.79 -5.19 9.21
N ALA A 162 14.04 -5.45 10.29
CA ALA A 162 13.58 -6.79 10.59
C ALA A 162 12.40 -7.22 9.70
N TRP A 163 12.42 -8.49 9.33
CA TRP A 163 11.36 -9.18 8.61
C TRP A 163 10.67 -10.15 9.57
N TYR A 164 9.35 -10.04 9.62
CA TYR A 164 8.46 -10.77 10.51
C TYR A 164 7.57 -11.71 9.70
N MET A 165 7.03 -12.74 10.33
CA MET A 165 5.88 -13.45 9.77
C MET A 165 4.68 -12.50 9.72
N PHE A 166 3.93 -12.54 8.61
CA PHE A 166 2.83 -11.60 8.40
C PHE A 166 1.68 -11.82 9.38
N ASP A 167 1.34 -13.08 9.65
CA ASP A 167 0.27 -13.48 10.57
C ASP A 167 0.59 -13.18 12.04
N GLU A 168 1.86 -13.19 12.43
CA GLU A 168 2.29 -12.75 13.77
C GLU A 168 2.12 -11.23 13.96
N MET A 169 2.38 -10.44 12.91
CA MET A 169 2.24 -8.99 12.97
C MET A 169 0.79 -8.53 12.82
N PHE A 170 -0.03 -9.27 12.10
CA PHE A 170 -1.41 -8.94 11.78
C PHE A 170 -2.34 -10.15 12.00
N PRO A 171 -2.44 -10.68 13.24
CA PRO A 171 -3.16 -11.92 13.52
C PRO A 171 -4.67 -11.84 13.22
N ASP A 172 -5.24 -10.63 13.24
CA ASP A 172 -6.66 -10.41 12.99
C ASP A 172 -6.98 -10.13 11.51
N ALA A 173 -5.98 -10.10 10.62
CA ALA A 173 -6.17 -9.74 9.22
C ALA A 173 -6.59 -10.95 8.38
N ASP A 174 -7.78 -10.89 7.80
CA ASP A 174 -8.22 -11.86 6.77
C ASP A 174 -7.83 -11.37 5.37
N ILE A 175 -6.69 -11.84 4.88
CA ILE A 175 -6.20 -11.48 3.54
C ILE A 175 -7.08 -11.99 2.39
N ASN A 176 -8.06 -12.84 2.65
CA ASN A 176 -9.01 -13.38 1.68
C ASN A 176 -10.41 -12.76 1.79
N LYS A 177 -10.61 -11.79 2.68
CA LYS A 177 -11.90 -11.11 2.91
C LYS A 177 -12.49 -10.49 1.65
N TYR A 178 -11.65 -9.92 0.81
CA TYR A 178 -12.07 -9.31 -0.46
C TYR A 178 -11.47 -10.08 -1.64
N ASN A 179 -12.29 -10.42 -2.62
CA ASN A 179 -11.74 -10.76 -3.93
C ASN A 179 -11.32 -9.48 -4.68
N ARG A 180 -10.52 -9.65 -5.75
CA ARG A 180 -9.97 -8.51 -6.50
C ARG A 180 -11.03 -7.56 -7.04
N TYR A 181 -12.15 -8.09 -7.48
CA TYR A 181 -13.22 -7.27 -8.04
C TYR A 181 -13.90 -6.41 -6.97
N GLN A 182 -14.24 -6.99 -5.81
CA GLN A 182 -14.81 -6.26 -4.68
C GLN A 182 -13.86 -5.15 -4.20
N ALA A 183 -12.59 -5.49 -4.03
CA ALA A 183 -11.58 -4.53 -3.61
C ALA A 183 -11.42 -3.39 -4.64
N LEU A 184 -11.42 -3.72 -5.93
CA LEU A 184 -11.31 -2.75 -7.01
C LEU A 184 -12.49 -1.77 -7.05
N MET A 185 -13.71 -2.26 -6.82
CA MET A 185 -14.91 -1.41 -6.74
C MET A 185 -14.76 -0.35 -5.65
N ILE A 186 -14.32 -0.75 -4.45
CA ILE A 186 -14.15 0.17 -3.31
C ILE A 186 -13.09 1.24 -3.61
N VAL A 187 -11.90 0.83 -4.08
CA VAL A 187 -10.83 1.81 -4.34
C VAL A 187 -11.15 2.72 -5.51
N LEU A 188 -11.89 2.26 -6.53
CA LEU A 188 -12.33 3.10 -7.65
C LEU A 188 -13.40 4.11 -7.23
N GLN A 189 -14.29 3.79 -6.28
CA GLN A 189 -15.21 4.76 -5.69
C GLN A 189 -14.46 5.89 -4.98
N ARG A 190 -13.47 5.55 -4.15
CA ARG A 190 -12.59 6.53 -3.47
C ARG A 190 -11.84 7.38 -4.50
N PHE A 191 -11.27 6.74 -5.51
CA PHE A 191 -10.55 7.43 -6.58
C PHE A 191 -11.47 8.37 -7.37
N ALA A 192 -12.67 7.92 -7.73
CA ALA A 192 -13.68 8.73 -8.41
C ALA A 192 -14.07 9.95 -7.56
N TYR A 193 -14.28 9.77 -6.25
CA TYR A 193 -14.57 10.87 -5.35
C TYR A 193 -13.46 11.94 -5.40
N ARG A 194 -12.19 11.54 -5.28
CA ARG A 194 -11.06 12.49 -5.25
C ARG A 194 -10.73 13.10 -6.60
N GLN A 195 -10.89 12.33 -7.68
CA GLN A 195 -10.58 12.80 -9.04
C GLN A 195 -11.73 13.55 -9.71
N VAL A 196 -12.97 13.38 -9.23
CA VAL A 196 -14.21 13.92 -9.80
C VAL A 196 -14.49 13.38 -11.19
N TRP A 197 -13.48 13.35 -12.03
CA TRP A 197 -13.47 12.76 -13.36
C TRP A 197 -12.14 12.08 -13.63
N PHE A 198 -12.19 10.89 -14.23
CA PHE A 198 -11.00 10.16 -14.69
C PHE A 198 -11.37 9.20 -15.83
N ASP A 199 -10.39 8.80 -16.60
CA ASP A 199 -10.52 7.71 -17.58
C ASP A 199 -9.90 6.40 -17.04
N PRO A 200 -10.21 5.24 -17.64
CA PRO A 200 -9.64 3.96 -17.23
C PRO A 200 -8.12 3.90 -17.27
N LYS A 201 -7.48 4.66 -18.17
CA LYS A 201 -6.01 4.70 -18.28
C LYS A 201 -5.40 5.42 -17.08
N HIS A 202 -6.06 6.45 -16.57
CA HIS A 202 -5.63 7.17 -15.38
C HIS A 202 -5.63 6.23 -14.15
N ALA A 203 -6.74 5.53 -13.91
CA ALA A 203 -6.82 4.55 -12.82
C ALA A 203 -5.82 3.38 -13.00
N LYS A 204 -5.61 2.90 -14.24
CA LYS A 204 -4.59 1.89 -14.56
C LYS A 204 -3.17 2.38 -14.22
N SER A 205 -2.84 3.62 -14.59
CA SER A 205 -1.54 4.22 -14.30
C SER A 205 -1.29 4.31 -12.79
N PHE A 206 -2.32 4.66 -12.02
CA PHE A 206 -2.24 4.78 -10.57
C PHE A 206 -2.14 3.42 -9.88
N TYR A 207 -3.13 2.54 -10.08
CA TYR A 207 -3.20 1.24 -9.39
C TYR A 207 -2.31 0.16 -10.00
N ARG A 208 -1.84 0.32 -11.26
CA ARG A 208 -1.07 -0.66 -12.02
C ARG A 208 -1.76 -2.04 -12.11
N LEU A 209 -3.07 -2.00 -12.23
CA LEU A 209 -3.92 -3.18 -12.44
C LEU A 209 -4.31 -3.31 -13.93
N PRO A 210 -4.74 -4.50 -14.39
CA PRO A 210 -5.16 -4.70 -15.77
C PRO A 210 -6.31 -3.77 -16.16
N GLU A 211 -6.18 -3.11 -17.30
CA GLU A 211 -7.18 -2.14 -17.79
C GLU A 211 -8.56 -2.76 -17.99
N LYS A 212 -8.62 -4.05 -18.39
CA LYS A 212 -9.87 -4.79 -18.53
C LYS A 212 -10.64 -4.89 -17.22
N ASP A 213 -9.95 -5.12 -16.10
CA ASP A 213 -10.56 -5.27 -14.80
C ASP A 213 -11.08 -3.90 -14.29
N ILE A 214 -10.31 -2.84 -14.54
CA ILE A 214 -10.70 -1.46 -14.23
C ILE A 214 -11.94 -1.05 -15.03
N LYS A 215 -11.96 -1.32 -16.35
CA LYS A 215 -13.12 -1.00 -17.19
C LYS A 215 -14.36 -1.75 -16.74
N ALA A 216 -14.24 -3.04 -16.41
CA ALA A 216 -15.35 -3.84 -15.91
C ALA A 216 -15.92 -3.27 -14.60
N ALA A 217 -15.06 -2.91 -13.67
CA ALA A 217 -15.46 -2.32 -12.39
C ALA A 217 -16.12 -0.94 -12.57
N ILE A 218 -15.57 -0.06 -13.43
CA ILE A 218 -16.18 1.25 -13.75
C ILE A 218 -17.59 1.07 -14.35
N MET A 219 -17.75 0.12 -15.29
CA MET A 219 -19.06 -0.13 -15.89
C MET A 219 -20.10 -0.60 -14.88
N SER A 220 -19.69 -1.34 -13.85
CA SER A 220 -20.60 -1.75 -12.78
C SER A 220 -20.96 -0.58 -11.86
N LEU A 221 -19.97 0.24 -11.48
CA LEU A 221 -20.23 1.44 -10.67
C LEU A 221 -21.21 2.41 -11.33
N VAL A 222 -21.15 2.54 -12.66
CA VAL A 222 -22.08 3.40 -13.42
C VAL A 222 -23.50 2.82 -13.49
N LYS A 223 -23.66 1.50 -13.41
CA LYS A 223 -24.99 0.85 -13.45
C LYS A 223 -25.69 0.83 -12.10
N GLU A 224 -24.93 0.92 -11.01
CA GLU A 224 -25.46 0.94 -9.64
C GLU A 224 -25.93 2.34 -9.17
N GLN A 225 -25.70 3.38 -9.97
CA GLN A 225 -26.15 4.77 -9.74
C GLN A 225 -27.43 5.07 -10.53
#